data_a82b412cd4ae133e2da45181455f869b
#
_entry.id   a82b412cd4ae133e2da45181455f869b
#
_cell.length_a   1.000
_cell.length_b   1.000
_cell.length_c   1.000
_cell.angle_alpha   90.00
_cell.angle_beta   90.00
_cell.angle_gamma   90.00
#
_symmetry.space_group_name_H-M   'P 1'
#
loop_
_entity.id
_entity.type
_entity.pdbx_description
1 polymer ?
#
loop_
_entity_poly.entity_id
_entity_poly.type
_entity_poly.pdbx_seq_one_letter_code
_entity_poly.pdbx_strand_id
1 'polypeptide(L)'
;MNDLPAEAQRDYRDTVFLPQTSFPMRGDLPKKEPAILARWDGMDLWGKLRAASVGRPMFILHDGPPYANGHLHIGTALNKVLKDVINRTRQMAGYDAYYIPGWDCHGLPIEWQVEERYREAGKDKDAVPVLQFRAECRDWAEQWMGVQQSEFRRLGVEGGWRERYATMDRPSEAAIEAEIGKFLLNGALVRGLRPVLWSPVEKTALAEAEVEYHDHTSTTIWVRFPILRSPIAALVGASAVIWTTTPWTMPGNRAIAAGAELDYALVHIDGVTEASRAKVGERLVVALKLLPQVCKDLGIAAHHLDHVFRGAELVGTVCAHPLRGRGYDHDTPILLGDFVTIEAGTGLVHIAPNAGEDDFDLGREHGLEVADTVGGDGTFNAWVPLFAGVHVYKAADPVCTALDEAGGLLARGKLVHSYPHSWRSKAPLIFRATPQWFIRMDGPEHIREKAMAAIDATVFVPDHGRNRLGGMISARPDWCISRQRAWGVPIAVFVDKRTGEVLRDPDVVQRIVTAFETEGADAWYSSPPSRFLGNERDPDDFEQVMDIVDVWFESGSTHAFVLEGRHLPWP
;
A
#
# COMPACT_ATOMS: atom_id res chain seq x y z
N MET A 1 -9.33 78.49 -35.88
CA MET A 1 -8.73 77.50 -34.97
C MET A 1 -8.02 76.54 -35.84
N ASN A 2 -6.72 76.45 -35.67
CA ASN A 2 -5.81 75.77 -36.59
C ASN A 2 -5.94 74.27 -36.51
N ASP A 3 -6.36 73.62 -37.60
CA ASP A 3 -6.14 72.23 -37.84
C ASP A 3 -4.66 71.99 -38.18
N LEU A 4 -3.88 71.57 -37.23
CA LEU A 4 -2.57 71.02 -37.50
C LEU A 4 -2.75 69.60 -38.13
N PRO A 5 -2.11 69.30 -39.24
CA PRO A 5 -2.19 68.00 -39.85
C PRO A 5 -1.57 66.96 -38.89
N ALA A 6 -2.26 65.85 -38.68
CA ALA A 6 -1.73 64.71 -37.93
C ALA A 6 -0.38 64.31 -38.52
N GLU A 7 0.70 64.47 -37.74
CA GLU A 7 2.02 63.97 -38.13
C GLU A 7 1.84 62.48 -38.42
N ALA A 8 2.07 62.06 -39.69
CA ALA A 8 2.11 60.72 -40.09
C ALA A 8 3.17 60.00 -39.24
N GLN A 9 2.74 59.11 -38.36
CA GLN A 9 3.60 58.34 -37.48
C GLN A 9 4.62 57.60 -38.37
N ARG A 10 5.86 58.07 -38.34
CA ARG A 10 6.94 57.53 -39.17
C ARG A 10 7.15 56.05 -38.80
N ASP A 11 6.98 55.13 -39.75
CA ASP A 11 7.26 53.74 -39.58
C ASP A 11 8.78 53.51 -39.61
N TYR A 12 9.35 53.10 -38.47
CA TYR A 12 10.79 52.87 -38.34
C TYR A 12 11.17 51.40 -38.60
N ARG A 13 10.24 50.53 -38.99
CA ARG A 13 10.53 49.11 -39.20
C ARG A 13 11.60 48.87 -40.26
N ASP A 14 11.63 49.68 -41.33
CA ASP A 14 12.59 49.58 -42.38
C ASP A 14 14.00 50.15 -42.03
N THR A 15 14.11 50.80 -40.89
CA THR A 15 15.40 51.31 -40.38
C THR A 15 16.08 50.37 -39.39
N VAL A 16 15.44 49.24 -39.05
CA VAL A 16 15.99 48.26 -38.12
C VAL A 16 16.88 47.29 -38.90
N PHE A 17 18.17 47.27 -38.55
CA PHE A 17 19.13 46.33 -39.15
C PHE A 17 18.98 44.95 -38.52
N LEU A 18 18.08 44.14 -39.07
CA LEU A 18 17.92 42.76 -38.69
C LEU A 18 18.90 41.87 -39.46
N PRO A 19 19.58 40.90 -38.81
CA PRO A 19 20.44 39.98 -39.53
C PRO A 19 19.60 39.16 -40.52
N GLN A 20 20.07 39.08 -41.75
CA GLN A 20 19.48 38.18 -42.73
C GLN A 20 20.01 36.76 -42.52
N THR A 21 19.13 35.81 -42.25
CA THR A 21 19.48 34.43 -41.96
C THR A 21 18.43 33.50 -42.57
N SER A 22 18.86 32.36 -43.08
CA SER A 22 17.98 31.26 -43.47
C SER A 22 17.41 30.52 -42.26
N PHE A 23 17.88 30.87 -41.04
CA PHE A 23 17.38 30.25 -39.82
C PHE A 23 15.94 30.75 -39.56
N PRO A 24 14.96 29.84 -39.40
CA PRO A 24 13.56 30.24 -39.23
C PRO A 24 13.36 30.95 -37.90
N MET A 25 12.75 32.14 -37.97
CA MET A 25 12.46 32.99 -36.79
C MET A 25 11.42 32.38 -35.84
N ARG A 26 10.59 31.45 -36.32
CA ARG A 26 9.59 30.72 -35.51
C ARG A 26 10.04 29.28 -35.32
N GLY A 27 9.95 28.79 -34.07
CA GLY A 27 10.23 27.39 -33.75
C GLY A 27 9.34 26.45 -34.52
N ASP A 28 8.02 26.59 -34.39
CA ASP A 28 6.98 25.75 -35.01
C ASP A 28 7.28 24.24 -34.85
N LEU A 29 7.71 23.86 -33.63
CA LEU A 29 8.18 22.51 -33.30
C LEU A 29 7.14 21.44 -33.65
N PRO A 30 5.83 21.62 -33.38
CA PRO A 30 4.83 20.59 -33.69
C PRO A 30 4.82 20.16 -35.15
N LYS A 31 5.25 21.04 -36.08
CA LYS A 31 5.34 20.74 -37.52
C LYS A 31 6.73 20.26 -37.95
N LYS A 32 7.79 20.76 -37.31
CA LYS A 32 9.18 20.44 -37.67
C LYS A 32 9.64 19.09 -37.08
N GLU A 33 9.28 18.78 -35.86
CA GLU A 33 9.71 17.55 -35.21
C GLU A 33 9.33 16.29 -35.96
N PRO A 34 8.10 16.10 -36.49
CA PRO A 34 7.77 14.94 -37.28
C PRO A 34 8.69 14.73 -38.50
N ALA A 35 9.08 15.83 -39.18
CA ALA A 35 9.99 15.76 -40.29
C ALA A 35 11.43 15.39 -39.87
N ILE A 36 11.86 15.81 -38.67
CA ILE A 36 13.16 15.43 -38.10
C ILE A 36 13.15 13.95 -37.75
N LEU A 37 12.09 13.44 -37.10
CA LEU A 37 11.94 12.03 -36.78
C LEU A 37 11.94 11.16 -38.03
N ALA A 38 11.16 11.52 -39.04
CA ALA A 38 11.13 10.81 -40.32
C ALA A 38 12.53 10.77 -40.99
N ARG A 39 13.32 11.85 -40.88
CA ARG A 39 14.71 11.87 -41.36
C ARG A 39 15.60 10.92 -40.59
N TRP A 40 15.47 10.85 -39.25
CA TRP A 40 16.24 9.95 -38.38
C TRP A 40 15.90 8.48 -38.68
N ASP A 41 14.62 8.16 -38.84
CA ASP A 41 14.16 6.82 -39.21
C ASP A 41 14.67 6.43 -40.61
N GLY A 42 14.55 7.35 -41.58
CA GLY A 42 14.99 7.10 -42.95
C GLY A 42 16.50 6.89 -43.13
N MET A 43 17.32 7.43 -42.21
CA MET A 43 18.77 7.20 -42.19
C MET A 43 19.21 6.05 -41.28
N ASP A 44 18.30 5.39 -40.60
CA ASP A 44 18.56 4.40 -39.55
C ASP A 44 19.57 4.95 -38.51
N LEU A 45 19.18 6.07 -37.87
CA LEU A 45 20.06 6.76 -36.90
C LEU A 45 20.48 5.82 -35.79
N TRP A 46 19.53 5.06 -35.21
CA TRP A 46 19.81 4.12 -34.11
C TRP A 46 20.84 3.06 -34.52
N GLY A 47 20.64 2.39 -35.65
CA GLY A 47 21.58 1.39 -36.14
C GLY A 47 22.98 1.97 -36.40
N LYS A 48 23.07 3.19 -36.96
CA LYS A 48 24.35 3.89 -37.12
C LYS A 48 25.03 4.22 -35.80
N LEU A 49 24.27 4.67 -34.81
CA LEU A 49 24.82 4.93 -33.47
C LEU A 49 25.34 3.64 -32.81
N ARG A 50 24.62 2.52 -32.91
CA ARG A 50 25.08 1.22 -32.42
C ARG A 50 26.36 0.77 -33.13
N ALA A 51 26.40 0.86 -34.45
CA ALA A 51 27.62 0.50 -35.21
C ALA A 51 28.82 1.37 -34.85
N ALA A 52 28.62 2.68 -34.66
CA ALA A 52 29.68 3.61 -34.22
C ALA A 52 30.11 3.44 -32.76
N SER A 53 29.37 2.72 -31.97
CA SER A 53 29.63 2.52 -30.51
C SER A 53 30.43 1.24 -30.25
N VAL A 54 30.61 0.38 -31.22
CA VAL A 54 31.35 -0.87 -31.03
C VAL A 54 32.77 -0.60 -30.49
N GLY A 55 33.10 -1.25 -29.37
CA GLY A 55 34.39 -1.10 -28.68
C GLY A 55 34.51 0.12 -27.76
N ARG A 56 33.48 0.93 -27.62
CA ARG A 56 33.43 2.01 -26.64
C ARG A 56 33.11 1.48 -25.23
N PRO A 57 33.53 2.19 -24.16
CA PRO A 57 33.08 1.86 -22.82
C PRO A 57 31.55 1.97 -22.71
N MET A 58 30.94 0.96 -22.12
CA MET A 58 29.48 0.91 -21.98
C MET A 58 28.99 1.87 -20.90
N PHE A 59 27.89 2.55 -21.16
CA PHE A 59 27.12 3.32 -20.20
C PHE A 59 25.67 2.84 -20.25
N ILE A 60 25.21 2.20 -19.17
CA ILE A 60 23.86 1.68 -19.07
C ILE A 60 23.05 2.60 -18.17
N LEU A 61 21.96 3.14 -18.72
CA LEU A 61 20.90 3.75 -17.95
C LEU A 61 19.79 2.70 -17.82
N HIS A 62 19.72 2.02 -16.68
CA HIS A 62 18.61 1.14 -16.34
C HIS A 62 17.45 1.98 -15.82
N ASP A 63 16.30 1.84 -16.46
CA ASP A 63 15.13 2.68 -16.23
C ASP A 63 14.07 1.94 -15.41
N GLY A 64 13.43 2.63 -14.45
CA GLY A 64 12.16 2.17 -13.91
C GLY A 64 11.11 2.20 -15.02
N PRO A 65 10.49 1.06 -15.37
CA PRO A 65 9.59 0.99 -16.51
C PRO A 65 8.30 1.79 -16.26
N PRO A 66 7.77 2.48 -17.31
CA PRO A 66 6.46 3.09 -17.23
C PRO A 66 5.38 1.99 -17.18
N TYR A 67 4.25 2.34 -16.58
CA TYR A 67 3.12 1.44 -16.47
C TYR A 67 2.29 1.40 -17.75
N ALA A 68 1.95 0.19 -18.25
CA ALA A 68 1.26 -0.01 -19.52
C ALA A 68 -0.26 0.27 -19.43
N ASN A 69 -0.63 1.48 -19.03
CA ASN A 69 -2.04 1.87 -18.85
C ASN A 69 -2.23 3.38 -19.05
N GLY A 70 -2.97 3.76 -20.09
CA GLY A 70 -3.27 5.15 -20.42
C GLY A 70 -2.19 5.85 -21.24
N HIS A 71 -2.50 7.08 -21.67
CA HIS A 71 -1.59 7.98 -22.38
C HIS A 71 -0.48 8.50 -21.47
N LEU A 72 0.63 8.95 -22.07
CA LEU A 72 1.70 9.61 -21.33
C LEU A 72 1.18 10.92 -20.72
N HIS A 73 1.45 11.10 -19.45
CA HIS A 73 1.26 12.40 -18.79
C HIS A 73 2.59 13.19 -18.76
N ILE A 74 2.51 14.48 -18.40
CA ILE A 74 3.68 15.36 -18.41
C ILE A 74 4.84 14.85 -17.53
N GLY A 75 4.55 14.16 -16.43
CA GLY A 75 5.56 13.56 -15.56
C GLY A 75 6.31 12.42 -16.25
N THR A 76 5.62 11.56 -16.98
CA THR A 76 6.23 10.50 -17.80
C THR A 76 7.09 11.09 -18.91
N ALA A 77 6.59 12.11 -19.60
CA ALA A 77 7.33 12.83 -20.65
C ALA A 77 8.62 13.47 -20.08
N LEU A 78 8.53 14.18 -18.96
CA LEU A 78 9.68 14.77 -18.28
C LEU A 78 10.74 13.72 -17.92
N ASN A 79 10.31 12.64 -17.29
CA ASN A 79 11.20 11.54 -16.90
C ASN A 79 11.97 10.97 -18.12
N LYS A 80 11.26 10.64 -19.19
CA LYS A 80 11.88 10.06 -20.39
C LYS A 80 12.77 11.05 -21.15
N VAL A 81 12.38 12.32 -21.26
CA VAL A 81 13.20 13.34 -21.91
C VAL A 81 14.51 13.56 -21.15
N LEU A 82 14.48 13.62 -19.81
CA LEU A 82 15.71 13.75 -19.01
C LEU A 82 16.64 12.56 -19.20
N LYS A 83 16.10 11.33 -19.22
CA LYS A 83 16.89 10.10 -19.48
C LYS A 83 17.46 10.06 -20.90
N ASP A 84 16.68 10.47 -21.89
CA ASP A 84 17.15 10.58 -23.26
C ASP A 84 18.30 11.60 -23.41
N VAL A 85 18.21 12.76 -22.73
CA VAL A 85 19.29 13.73 -22.67
C VAL A 85 20.57 13.13 -22.09
N ILE A 86 20.46 12.34 -21.00
CA ILE A 86 21.62 11.66 -20.38
C ILE A 86 22.22 10.67 -21.40
N ASN A 87 21.42 9.80 -22.01
CA ASN A 87 21.89 8.80 -22.97
C ASN A 87 22.58 9.46 -24.18
N ARG A 88 21.98 10.49 -24.77
CA ARG A 88 22.56 11.24 -25.90
C ARG A 88 23.85 11.92 -25.50
N THR A 89 23.90 12.55 -24.32
CA THR A 89 25.11 13.21 -23.82
C THR A 89 26.25 12.20 -23.65
N ARG A 90 25.96 11.05 -23.06
CA ARG A 90 26.95 9.97 -22.90
C ARG A 90 27.40 9.39 -24.25
N GLN A 91 26.49 9.20 -25.19
CA GLN A 91 26.80 8.78 -26.55
C GLN A 91 27.73 9.78 -27.25
N MET A 92 27.46 11.10 -27.13
CA MET A 92 28.32 12.14 -27.69
C MET A 92 29.68 12.23 -26.99
N ALA A 93 29.75 11.89 -25.70
CA ALA A 93 30.99 11.83 -24.91
C ALA A 93 31.84 10.60 -25.20
N GLY A 94 31.45 9.74 -26.14
CA GLY A 94 32.24 8.58 -26.59
C GLY A 94 31.94 7.27 -25.87
N TYR A 95 30.84 7.20 -25.13
CA TYR A 95 30.38 5.95 -24.53
C TYR A 95 29.44 5.19 -25.48
N ASP A 96 29.26 3.90 -25.25
CA ASP A 96 28.16 3.11 -25.78
C ASP A 96 26.96 3.23 -24.82
N ALA A 97 26.08 4.20 -25.08
CA ALA A 97 24.90 4.45 -24.26
C ALA A 97 23.71 3.63 -24.79
N TYR A 98 23.70 2.34 -24.47
CA TYR A 98 22.67 1.40 -24.90
C TYR A 98 21.46 1.47 -23.96
N TYR A 99 20.34 1.99 -24.46
CA TYR A 99 19.09 2.13 -23.71
C TYR A 99 18.06 1.08 -24.17
N ILE A 100 17.56 0.29 -23.22
CA ILE A 100 16.54 -0.72 -23.42
C ILE A 100 15.23 -0.20 -22.81
N PRO A 101 14.22 0.18 -23.61
CA PRO A 101 12.92 0.58 -23.09
C PRO A 101 12.15 -0.63 -22.58
N GLY A 102 11.29 -0.41 -21.58
CA GLY A 102 10.46 -1.47 -21.02
C GLY A 102 9.17 -0.95 -20.41
N TRP A 103 8.31 -1.89 -19.99
CA TRP A 103 7.01 -1.60 -19.37
C TRP A 103 6.70 -2.52 -18.21
N ASP A 104 6.08 -1.95 -17.17
CA ASP A 104 5.32 -2.68 -16.17
C ASP A 104 3.92 -2.97 -16.69
N CYS A 105 3.50 -4.25 -16.63
CA CYS A 105 2.30 -4.72 -17.30
C CYS A 105 1.29 -5.41 -16.40
N HIS A 106 1.57 -5.60 -15.10
CA HIS A 106 0.74 -6.36 -14.17
C HIS A 106 0.09 -5.49 -13.09
N GLY A 107 -0.77 -6.09 -12.30
CA GLY A 107 -1.31 -5.51 -11.08
C GLY A 107 -2.65 -4.78 -11.24
N LEU A 108 -3.08 -4.25 -10.12
CA LEU A 108 -4.40 -3.64 -9.93
C LEU A 108 -4.79 -2.58 -10.98
N PRO A 109 -3.92 -1.67 -11.45
CA PRO A 109 -4.38 -0.61 -12.35
C PRO A 109 -4.89 -1.11 -13.71
N ILE A 110 -4.33 -2.19 -14.25
CA ILE A 110 -4.81 -2.81 -15.49
C ILE A 110 -6.04 -3.69 -15.20
N GLU A 111 -5.93 -4.52 -14.17
CA GLU A 111 -7.03 -5.40 -13.75
C GLU A 111 -8.31 -4.60 -13.48
N TRP A 112 -8.20 -3.45 -12.80
CA TRP A 112 -9.33 -2.56 -12.51
C TRP A 112 -10.01 -2.04 -13.79
N GLN A 113 -9.25 -1.68 -14.82
CA GLN A 113 -9.81 -1.19 -16.08
C GLN A 113 -10.59 -2.29 -16.82
N VAL A 114 -10.08 -3.51 -16.80
CA VAL A 114 -10.78 -4.66 -17.38
C VAL A 114 -12.02 -5.01 -16.55
N GLU A 115 -11.91 -5.01 -15.22
CA GLU A 115 -13.03 -5.23 -14.30
C GLU A 115 -14.15 -4.17 -14.48
N GLU A 116 -13.78 -2.90 -14.69
CA GLU A 116 -14.74 -1.82 -14.95
C GLU A 116 -15.58 -2.09 -16.20
N ARG A 117 -14.98 -2.63 -17.28
CA ARG A 117 -15.73 -3.06 -18.46
C ARG A 117 -16.77 -4.15 -18.15
N TYR A 118 -16.43 -5.08 -17.26
CA TYR A 118 -17.38 -6.11 -16.80
C TYR A 118 -18.53 -5.49 -16.01
N ARG A 119 -18.24 -4.54 -15.10
CA ARG A 119 -19.27 -3.82 -14.34
C ARG A 119 -20.20 -3.01 -15.23
N GLU A 120 -19.65 -2.27 -16.20
CA GLU A 120 -20.44 -1.52 -17.19
C GLU A 120 -21.35 -2.43 -18.04
N ALA A 121 -20.88 -3.64 -18.33
CA ALA A 121 -21.66 -4.66 -19.02
C ALA A 121 -22.66 -5.41 -18.10
N GLY A 122 -22.74 -5.06 -16.80
CA GLY A 122 -23.58 -5.73 -15.80
C GLY A 122 -23.15 -7.15 -15.47
N LYS A 123 -21.87 -7.48 -15.67
CA LYS A 123 -21.28 -8.81 -15.43
C LYS A 123 -20.39 -8.76 -14.19
N ASP A 124 -20.29 -9.91 -13.52
CA ASP A 124 -19.34 -10.12 -12.43
C ASP A 124 -18.05 -10.74 -12.97
N LYS A 125 -16.89 -10.10 -12.73
CA LYS A 125 -15.60 -10.64 -13.13
C LYS A 125 -15.26 -11.97 -12.42
N ASP A 126 -15.74 -12.14 -11.19
CA ASP A 126 -15.45 -13.35 -10.39
C ASP A 126 -16.15 -14.60 -10.97
N ALA A 127 -17.13 -14.41 -11.88
CA ALA A 127 -17.76 -15.48 -12.64
C ALA A 127 -17.01 -15.85 -13.93
N VAL A 128 -15.94 -15.12 -14.30
CA VAL A 128 -15.15 -15.36 -15.51
C VAL A 128 -14.00 -16.32 -15.19
N PRO A 129 -13.69 -17.30 -16.07
CA PRO A 129 -12.52 -18.14 -15.91
C PRO A 129 -11.23 -17.30 -15.80
N VAL A 130 -10.40 -17.58 -14.80
CA VAL A 130 -9.19 -16.78 -14.48
C VAL A 130 -8.27 -16.59 -15.70
N LEU A 131 -8.06 -17.63 -16.50
CA LEU A 131 -7.20 -17.56 -17.69
C LEU A 131 -7.78 -16.63 -18.77
N GLN A 132 -9.11 -16.60 -18.93
CA GLN A 132 -9.75 -15.66 -19.84
C GLN A 132 -9.56 -14.23 -19.37
N PHE A 133 -9.80 -13.98 -18.09
CA PHE A 133 -9.63 -12.64 -17.50
C PHE A 133 -8.17 -12.17 -17.61
N ARG A 134 -7.20 -13.05 -17.35
CA ARG A 134 -5.76 -12.76 -17.51
C ARG A 134 -5.41 -12.44 -18.97
N ALA A 135 -5.97 -13.17 -19.93
CA ALA A 135 -5.75 -12.88 -21.36
C ALA A 135 -6.27 -11.48 -21.74
N GLU A 136 -7.44 -11.08 -21.26
CA GLU A 136 -8.00 -9.73 -21.49
C GLU A 136 -7.14 -8.62 -20.87
N CYS A 137 -6.56 -8.86 -19.70
CA CYS A 137 -5.60 -7.93 -19.07
C CYS A 137 -4.30 -7.81 -19.88
N ARG A 138 -3.79 -8.93 -20.42
CA ARG A 138 -2.61 -8.98 -21.30
C ARG A 138 -2.85 -8.18 -22.58
N ASP A 139 -4.01 -8.36 -23.22
CA ASP A 139 -4.40 -7.62 -24.43
C ASP A 139 -4.50 -6.11 -24.14
N TRP A 140 -5.03 -5.73 -22.99
CA TRP A 140 -5.08 -4.34 -22.57
C TRP A 140 -3.68 -3.73 -22.44
N ALA A 141 -2.77 -4.41 -21.74
CA ALA A 141 -1.40 -3.95 -21.55
C ALA A 141 -0.67 -3.82 -22.90
N GLU A 142 -0.80 -4.81 -23.80
CA GLU A 142 -0.17 -4.80 -25.13
C GLU A 142 -0.66 -3.60 -25.96
N GLN A 143 -1.95 -3.31 -25.93
CA GLN A 143 -2.51 -2.13 -26.61
C GLN A 143 -1.86 -0.84 -26.12
N TRP A 144 -1.76 -0.66 -24.79
CA TRP A 144 -1.22 0.57 -24.20
C TRP A 144 0.30 0.68 -24.38
N MET A 145 1.03 -0.42 -24.36
CA MET A 145 2.45 -0.41 -24.74
C MET A 145 2.64 0.12 -26.17
N GLY A 146 1.83 -0.31 -27.12
CA GLY A 146 1.87 0.18 -28.50
C GLY A 146 1.60 1.68 -28.62
N VAL A 147 0.59 2.18 -27.90
CA VAL A 147 0.25 3.61 -27.83
C VAL A 147 1.41 4.40 -27.23
N GLN A 148 1.87 4.03 -26.05
CA GLN A 148 2.95 4.74 -25.35
C GLN A 148 4.27 4.69 -26.12
N GLN A 149 4.61 3.57 -26.76
CA GLN A 149 5.79 3.50 -27.63
C GLN A 149 5.72 4.53 -28.76
N SER A 150 4.57 4.69 -29.38
CA SER A 150 4.36 5.70 -30.41
C SER A 150 4.52 7.12 -29.87
N GLU A 151 4.02 7.38 -28.67
CA GLU A 151 4.13 8.67 -27.98
C GLU A 151 5.57 8.98 -27.57
N PHE A 152 6.31 8.00 -27.02
CA PHE A 152 7.74 8.16 -26.71
C PHE A 152 8.57 8.45 -27.95
N ARG A 153 8.33 7.71 -29.05
CA ARG A 153 9.00 7.98 -30.31
C ARG A 153 8.63 9.35 -30.86
N ARG A 154 7.38 9.81 -30.66
CA ARG A 154 6.98 11.18 -31.04
C ARG A 154 7.74 12.24 -30.23
N LEU A 155 8.10 11.98 -28.96
CA LEU A 155 8.97 12.83 -28.15
C LEU A 155 10.44 12.81 -28.61
N GLY A 156 10.80 11.91 -29.52
CA GLY A 156 12.15 11.76 -30.02
C GLY A 156 13.06 10.90 -29.15
N VAL A 157 12.52 10.14 -28.20
CA VAL A 157 13.30 9.24 -27.34
C VAL A 157 13.95 8.14 -28.18
N GLU A 158 15.28 8.03 -28.09
CA GLU A 158 16.06 6.99 -28.78
C GLU A 158 16.30 5.78 -27.86
N GLY A 159 16.26 4.58 -28.44
CA GLY A 159 16.49 3.33 -27.74
C GLY A 159 16.24 2.11 -28.60
N GLY A 160 16.56 0.95 -28.05
CA GLY A 160 16.31 -0.36 -28.67
C GLY A 160 14.83 -0.77 -28.65
N TRP A 161 13.97 -0.06 -29.37
CA TRP A 161 12.53 -0.30 -29.37
C TRP A 161 12.13 -1.70 -29.85
N ARG A 162 13.00 -2.38 -30.59
CA ARG A 162 12.80 -3.77 -31.05
C ARG A 162 13.22 -4.78 -29.97
N GLU A 163 14.13 -4.39 -29.11
CA GLU A 163 14.67 -5.18 -27.99
C GLU A 163 13.99 -4.84 -26.66
N ARG A 164 12.85 -4.18 -26.71
CA ARG A 164 12.07 -3.82 -25.54
C ARG A 164 11.80 -5.01 -24.61
N TYR A 165 11.51 -4.76 -23.35
CA TYR A 165 10.99 -5.77 -22.42
C TYR A 165 9.62 -5.38 -21.88
N ALA A 166 8.88 -6.37 -21.40
CA ALA A 166 7.67 -6.19 -20.61
C ALA A 166 7.70 -7.18 -19.44
N THR A 167 7.22 -6.77 -18.28
CA THR A 167 7.17 -7.68 -17.12
C THR A 167 6.28 -8.89 -17.38
N MET A 168 5.33 -8.80 -18.32
CA MET A 168 4.46 -9.89 -18.76
C MET A 168 5.03 -10.78 -19.89
N ASP A 169 6.25 -10.51 -20.37
CA ASP A 169 6.92 -11.42 -21.31
C ASP A 169 7.35 -12.69 -20.55
N ARG A 170 7.19 -13.88 -21.16
CA ARG A 170 7.50 -15.17 -20.50
C ARG A 170 8.87 -15.22 -19.83
N PRO A 171 9.97 -14.78 -20.47
CA PRO A 171 11.27 -14.76 -19.81
C PRO A 171 11.30 -13.83 -18.58
N SER A 172 10.54 -12.74 -18.62
CA SER A 172 10.44 -11.81 -17.48
C SER A 172 9.65 -12.43 -16.32
N GLU A 173 8.48 -13.04 -16.63
CA GLU A 173 7.67 -13.74 -15.62
C GLU A 173 8.47 -14.87 -14.94
N ALA A 174 9.24 -15.64 -15.73
CA ALA A 174 10.11 -16.69 -15.19
C ALA A 174 11.24 -16.14 -14.31
N ALA A 175 11.87 -15.04 -14.70
CA ALA A 175 12.92 -14.40 -13.90
C ALA A 175 12.36 -13.80 -12.60
N ILE A 176 11.17 -13.20 -12.64
CA ILE A 176 10.47 -12.69 -11.44
C ILE A 176 10.20 -13.84 -10.47
N GLU A 177 9.68 -14.97 -10.97
CA GLU A 177 9.46 -16.16 -10.13
C GLU A 177 10.77 -16.73 -9.58
N ALA A 178 11.85 -16.73 -10.35
CA ALA A 178 13.15 -17.14 -9.85
C ALA A 178 13.66 -16.23 -8.70
N GLU A 179 13.38 -14.92 -8.75
CA GLU A 179 13.70 -14.01 -7.66
C GLU A 179 12.82 -14.29 -6.42
N ILE A 180 11.51 -14.57 -6.58
CA ILE A 180 10.65 -15.04 -5.48
C ILE A 180 11.23 -16.32 -4.88
N GLY A 181 11.66 -17.26 -5.72
CA GLY A 181 12.29 -18.51 -5.31
C GLY A 181 13.54 -18.31 -4.46
N LYS A 182 14.38 -17.30 -4.76
CA LYS A 182 15.54 -16.96 -3.92
C LYS A 182 15.12 -16.55 -2.51
N PHE A 183 14.11 -15.68 -2.36
CA PHE A 183 13.58 -15.26 -1.05
C PHE A 183 12.89 -16.41 -0.31
N LEU A 184 12.26 -17.33 -1.04
CA LEU A 184 11.68 -18.55 -0.46
C LEU A 184 12.75 -19.45 0.14
N LEU A 185 13.78 -19.78 -0.65
CA LEU A 185 14.80 -20.77 -0.29
C LEU A 185 15.73 -20.27 0.82
N ASN A 186 16.02 -18.95 0.86
CA ASN A 186 16.84 -18.37 1.92
C ASN A 186 16.06 -18.06 3.21
N GLY A 187 14.71 -18.25 3.21
CA GLY A 187 13.86 -18.08 4.38
C GLY A 187 13.42 -16.64 4.66
N ALA A 188 13.74 -15.68 3.77
CA ALA A 188 13.30 -14.30 3.91
C ALA A 188 11.82 -14.12 3.53
N LEU A 189 11.28 -14.98 2.65
CA LEU A 189 9.84 -15.02 2.34
C LEU A 189 9.10 -15.83 3.41
N VAL A 190 8.16 -15.18 4.09
CA VAL A 190 7.37 -15.78 5.17
C VAL A 190 5.89 -15.50 5.01
N ARG A 191 5.05 -16.48 5.42
CA ARG A 191 3.60 -16.27 5.58
C ARG A 191 3.32 -15.84 7.01
N GLY A 192 2.50 -14.81 7.21
CA GLY A 192 2.13 -14.32 8.53
C GLY A 192 0.73 -13.74 8.57
N LEU A 193 0.05 -13.93 9.71
CA LEU A 193 -1.19 -13.23 10.02
C LEU A 193 -0.82 -11.86 10.61
N ARG A 194 -1.14 -10.78 9.91
CA ARG A 194 -0.94 -9.40 10.40
C ARG A 194 -2.04 -8.47 9.91
N PRO A 195 -2.38 -7.41 10.64
CA PRO A 195 -3.17 -6.32 10.10
C PRO A 195 -2.42 -5.66 8.94
N VAL A 196 -3.09 -5.52 7.82
CA VAL A 196 -2.58 -4.82 6.63
C VAL A 196 -3.60 -3.79 6.19
N LEU A 197 -3.15 -2.76 5.48
CA LEU A 197 -4.04 -1.84 4.78
C LEU A 197 -4.80 -2.63 3.72
N TRP A 198 -6.11 -2.63 3.85
CA TRP A 198 -7.03 -3.44 3.04
C TRP A 198 -8.09 -2.57 2.38
N SER A 199 -8.31 -2.79 1.10
CA SER A 199 -9.43 -2.18 0.38
C SER A 199 -10.61 -3.15 0.30
N PRO A 200 -11.73 -2.86 0.99
CA PRO A 200 -12.95 -3.65 0.84
C PRO A 200 -13.55 -3.61 -0.56
N VAL A 201 -13.31 -2.52 -1.30
CA VAL A 201 -13.82 -2.33 -2.67
C VAL A 201 -13.05 -3.17 -3.67
N GLU A 202 -11.73 -3.18 -3.55
CA GLU A 202 -10.81 -3.92 -4.43
C GLU A 202 -10.54 -5.34 -3.92
N LYS A 203 -10.95 -5.64 -2.68
CA LYS A 203 -10.79 -6.94 -2.00
C LYS A 203 -9.33 -7.42 -1.97
N THR A 204 -8.39 -6.52 -1.67
CA THR A 204 -6.95 -6.80 -1.67
C THR A 204 -6.20 -5.96 -0.65
N ALA A 205 -5.03 -6.46 -0.21
CA ALA A 205 -4.05 -5.67 0.52
C ALA A 205 -3.41 -4.62 -0.39
N LEU A 206 -2.98 -3.50 0.20
CA LEU A 206 -2.29 -2.41 -0.48
C LEU A 206 -0.96 -2.12 0.22
N ALA A 207 0.07 -1.78 -0.57
CA ALA A 207 1.30 -1.24 -0.02
C ALA A 207 1.12 0.25 0.34
N GLU A 208 1.97 0.78 1.21
CA GLU A 208 1.95 2.19 1.61
C GLU A 208 2.04 3.16 0.40
N ALA A 209 2.81 2.78 -0.63
CA ALA A 209 2.94 3.57 -1.86
C ALA A 209 1.64 3.64 -2.70
N GLU A 210 0.66 2.81 -2.40
CA GLU A 210 -0.66 2.76 -3.05
C GLU A 210 -1.74 3.48 -2.26
N VAL A 211 -1.36 4.19 -1.20
CA VAL A 211 -2.27 4.89 -0.28
C VAL A 211 -2.16 6.40 -0.45
N GLU A 212 -3.30 7.05 -0.52
CA GLU A 212 -3.44 8.50 -0.49
C GLU A 212 -4.18 8.91 0.78
N TYR A 213 -3.81 10.04 1.36
CA TYR A 213 -4.47 10.56 2.55
C TYR A 213 -5.38 11.72 2.16
N HIS A 214 -6.65 11.61 2.53
CA HIS A 214 -7.68 12.62 2.30
C HIS A 214 -8.43 12.93 3.59
N ASP A 215 -9.01 14.13 3.66
CA ASP A 215 -9.90 14.49 4.75
C ASP A 215 -11.13 13.58 4.75
N HIS A 216 -11.35 12.91 5.88
CA HIS A 216 -12.47 12.01 6.10
C HIS A 216 -13.20 12.37 7.39
N THR A 217 -14.53 12.28 7.37
CA THR A 217 -15.36 12.51 8.55
C THR A 217 -15.72 11.18 9.20
N SER A 218 -15.05 10.85 10.29
CA SER A 218 -15.32 9.65 11.09
C SER A 218 -16.33 9.92 12.20
N THR A 219 -17.14 8.90 12.50
CA THR A 219 -17.93 8.88 13.74
C THR A 219 -17.01 8.56 14.91
N THR A 220 -17.05 9.40 15.95
CA THR A 220 -16.32 9.16 17.20
C THR A 220 -17.27 8.70 18.29
N ILE A 221 -16.80 7.80 19.17
CA ILE A 221 -17.56 7.32 20.31
C ILE A 221 -16.72 7.29 21.58
N TRP A 222 -17.37 7.59 22.71
CA TRP A 222 -16.86 7.38 24.07
C TRP A 222 -17.61 6.22 24.68
N VAL A 223 -16.87 5.20 25.11
CA VAL A 223 -17.45 3.93 25.58
C VAL A 223 -16.92 3.59 26.96
N ARG A 224 -17.83 3.23 27.88
CA ARG A 224 -17.46 2.73 29.19
C ARG A 224 -17.26 1.23 29.20
N PHE A 225 -16.22 0.79 29.89
CA PHE A 225 -15.89 -0.61 30.16
C PHE A 225 -15.96 -0.84 31.66
N PRO A 226 -16.98 -1.49 32.21
CA PRO A 226 -17.12 -1.71 33.63
C PRO A 226 -15.93 -2.50 34.23
N ILE A 227 -15.32 -2.00 35.29
CA ILE A 227 -14.18 -2.64 35.97
C ILE A 227 -14.70 -3.75 36.89
N LEU A 228 -14.34 -5.00 36.58
CA LEU A 228 -14.72 -6.18 37.35
C LEU A 228 -13.78 -6.46 38.51
N ARG A 229 -12.49 -6.29 38.31
CA ARG A 229 -11.43 -6.48 39.29
C ARG A 229 -10.26 -5.54 39.04
N SER A 230 -9.58 -5.13 40.08
CA SER A 230 -8.41 -4.27 40.00
C SER A 230 -7.53 -4.43 41.24
N PRO A 231 -6.20 -4.30 41.14
CA PRO A 231 -5.31 -4.14 42.29
C PRO A 231 -5.66 -2.90 43.16
N ILE A 232 -6.18 -1.85 42.51
CA ILE A 232 -6.68 -0.65 43.19
C ILE A 232 -8.15 -0.89 43.55
N ALA A 233 -8.42 -1.24 44.82
CA ALA A 233 -9.77 -1.60 45.27
C ALA A 233 -10.84 -0.52 44.96
N ALA A 234 -10.46 0.76 44.99
CA ALA A 234 -11.36 1.88 44.70
C ALA A 234 -11.92 1.85 43.25
N LEU A 235 -11.24 1.18 42.30
CA LEU A 235 -11.67 1.12 40.91
C LEU A 235 -12.76 0.07 40.66
N VAL A 236 -12.94 -0.91 41.54
CA VAL A 236 -13.96 -1.95 41.36
C VAL A 236 -15.36 -1.32 41.34
N GLY A 237 -16.13 -1.61 40.29
CA GLY A 237 -17.46 -1.04 40.04
C GLY A 237 -17.44 0.38 39.44
N ALA A 238 -16.27 0.94 39.15
CA ALA A 238 -16.12 2.08 38.23
C ALA A 238 -16.03 1.61 36.76
N SER A 239 -15.91 2.52 35.82
CA SER A 239 -15.74 2.19 34.43
C SER A 239 -14.51 2.89 33.84
N ALA A 240 -13.68 2.15 33.09
CA ALA A 240 -12.68 2.73 32.20
C ALA A 240 -13.37 3.32 30.98
N VAL A 241 -12.97 4.52 30.55
CA VAL A 241 -13.56 5.18 29.38
C VAL A 241 -12.56 5.21 28.24
N ILE A 242 -12.92 4.60 27.13
CA ILE A 242 -12.14 4.69 25.88
C ILE A 242 -12.80 5.67 24.90
N TRP A 243 -12.02 6.14 23.94
CA TRP A 243 -12.46 6.90 22.80
C TRP A 243 -11.92 6.27 21.51
N THR A 244 -12.76 6.20 20.49
CA THR A 244 -12.33 5.69 19.17
C THR A 244 -13.01 6.44 18.03
N THR A 245 -12.32 6.54 16.90
CA THR A 245 -12.83 7.06 15.62
C THR A 245 -13.38 5.95 14.71
N THR A 246 -13.23 4.68 15.12
CA THR A 246 -13.58 3.50 14.33
C THR A 246 -14.53 2.58 15.10
N PRO A 247 -15.82 2.96 15.26
CA PRO A 247 -16.78 2.15 16.03
C PRO A 247 -16.88 0.69 15.54
N TRP A 248 -16.63 0.45 14.27
CA TRP A 248 -16.66 -0.88 13.65
C TRP A 248 -15.60 -1.84 14.19
N THR A 249 -14.56 -1.35 14.90
CA THR A 249 -13.54 -2.22 15.51
C THR A 249 -13.96 -2.78 16.88
N MET A 250 -15.03 -2.25 17.48
CA MET A 250 -15.53 -2.69 18.79
C MET A 250 -15.78 -4.20 18.91
N PRO A 251 -16.32 -4.90 17.90
CA PRO A 251 -16.46 -6.37 17.94
C PRO A 251 -15.14 -7.14 18.06
N GLY A 252 -14.04 -6.52 17.62
CA GLY A 252 -12.68 -7.07 17.71
C GLY A 252 -11.94 -6.75 18.99
N ASN A 253 -12.52 -5.97 19.91
CA ASN A 253 -11.87 -5.57 21.16
C ASN A 253 -11.43 -6.77 21.99
N ARG A 254 -10.18 -6.72 22.51
CA ARG A 254 -9.62 -7.75 23.40
C ARG A 254 -8.93 -7.17 24.64
N ALA A 255 -8.58 -5.88 24.62
CA ALA A 255 -7.92 -5.21 25.75
C ALA A 255 -8.18 -3.70 25.71
N ILE A 256 -7.68 -3.00 26.73
CA ILE A 256 -7.53 -1.55 26.78
C ILE A 256 -6.06 -1.27 27.05
N ALA A 257 -5.44 -0.31 26.34
CA ALA A 257 -4.08 0.13 26.63
C ALA A 257 -4.08 1.40 27.48
N ALA A 258 -3.14 1.46 28.43
CA ALA A 258 -2.84 2.62 29.26
C ALA A 258 -1.35 2.99 29.15
N GLY A 259 -1.00 4.27 29.26
CA GLY A 259 0.39 4.72 29.29
C GLY A 259 0.95 4.61 30.72
N ALA A 260 2.05 3.87 30.90
CA ALA A 260 2.63 3.59 32.22
C ALA A 260 2.91 4.85 33.04
N GLU A 261 3.48 5.87 32.40
CA GLU A 261 3.92 7.11 33.03
C GLU A 261 2.85 8.21 33.10
N LEU A 262 1.64 7.93 32.60
CA LEU A 262 0.54 8.88 32.60
C LEU A 262 -0.20 8.85 33.95
N ASP A 263 -0.67 10.02 34.38
CA ASP A 263 -1.55 10.16 35.55
C ASP A 263 -3.00 9.92 35.13
N TYR A 264 -3.69 9.05 35.83
CA TYR A 264 -5.12 8.75 35.68
C TYR A 264 -5.90 9.17 36.95
N ALA A 265 -7.15 9.50 36.74
CA ALA A 265 -8.06 9.87 37.80
C ALA A 265 -9.28 8.95 37.86
N LEU A 266 -9.67 8.55 39.06
CA LEU A 266 -11.00 8.06 39.34
C LEU A 266 -11.88 9.28 39.61
N VAL A 267 -12.81 9.54 38.74
CA VAL A 267 -13.67 10.72 38.73
C VAL A 267 -15.07 10.32 39.18
N HIS A 268 -15.57 10.93 40.25
CA HIS A 268 -16.96 10.79 40.69
C HIS A 268 -17.81 11.88 40.04
N ILE A 269 -18.93 11.49 39.44
CA ILE A 269 -19.84 12.41 38.77
C ILE A 269 -20.87 12.95 39.74
N ASP A 270 -20.83 14.25 40.03
CA ASP A 270 -21.76 14.94 40.94
C ASP A 270 -22.92 15.62 40.21
N GLY A 271 -22.74 15.92 38.90
CA GLY A 271 -23.78 16.56 38.10
C GLY A 271 -23.56 16.38 36.63
N VAL A 272 -24.63 16.29 35.86
CA VAL A 272 -24.62 16.12 34.41
C VAL A 272 -25.58 17.10 33.72
N THR A 273 -25.33 17.38 32.43
CA THR A 273 -26.30 18.11 31.59
C THR A 273 -27.43 17.17 31.18
N GLU A 274 -28.57 17.76 30.76
CA GLU A 274 -29.76 16.98 30.31
C GLU A 274 -29.47 16.05 29.14
N ALA A 275 -28.53 16.42 28.28
CA ALA A 275 -28.15 15.63 27.10
C ALA A 275 -27.12 14.53 27.40
N SER A 276 -26.57 14.46 28.60
CA SER A 276 -25.53 13.49 28.98
C SER A 276 -26.11 12.08 29.12
N ARG A 277 -25.32 11.08 28.66
CA ARG A 277 -25.59 9.65 28.94
C ARG A 277 -24.87 9.16 30.22
N ALA A 278 -23.97 9.95 30.75
CA ALA A 278 -23.39 9.70 32.06
C ALA A 278 -24.43 10.00 33.18
N LYS A 279 -24.29 9.36 34.33
CA LYS A 279 -25.25 9.49 35.43
C LYS A 279 -24.55 10.00 36.67
N VAL A 280 -25.27 10.78 37.46
CA VAL A 280 -24.79 11.19 38.81
C VAL A 280 -24.56 9.94 39.66
N GLY A 281 -23.43 9.93 40.39
CA GLY A 281 -22.98 8.81 41.20
C GLY A 281 -22.14 7.77 40.44
N GLU A 282 -21.99 7.88 39.10
CA GLU A 282 -21.06 7.05 38.35
C GLU A 282 -19.61 7.47 38.61
N ARG A 283 -18.71 6.49 38.52
CA ARG A 283 -17.27 6.70 38.65
C ARG A 283 -16.57 6.27 37.38
N LEU A 284 -15.77 7.18 36.82
CA LEU A 284 -15.07 6.99 35.54
C LEU A 284 -13.56 7.09 35.73
N VAL A 285 -12.81 6.26 34.99
CA VAL A 285 -11.34 6.31 34.90
C VAL A 285 -10.94 6.92 33.57
N VAL A 286 -10.18 8.04 33.63
CA VAL A 286 -9.64 8.76 32.46
C VAL A 286 -8.27 9.34 32.80
N ALA A 287 -7.46 9.69 31.80
CA ALA A 287 -6.22 10.41 32.04
C ALA A 287 -6.51 11.80 32.65
N LEU A 288 -5.82 12.14 33.74
CA LEU A 288 -6.02 13.36 34.49
C LEU A 288 -5.93 14.63 33.65
N LYS A 289 -4.95 14.66 32.72
CA LYS A 289 -4.73 15.81 31.85
C LYS A 289 -5.89 16.04 30.85
N LEU A 290 -6.57 14.97 30.43
CA LEU A 290 -7.68 15.03 29.48
C LEU A 290 -9.04 15.23 30.13
N LEU A 291 -9.12 15.15 31.48
CA LEU A 291 -10.37 15.23 32.22
C LEU A 291 -11.24 16.45 31.89
N PRO A 292 -10.72 17.69 31.77
CA PRO A 292 -11.56 18.84 31.43
C PRO A 292 -12.27 18.69 30.07
N GLN A 293 -11.57 18.16 29.07
CA GLN A 293 -12.14 17.93 27.75
C GLN A 293 -13.14 16.78 27.78
N VAL A 294 -12.81 15.69 28.45
CA VAL A 294 -13.72 14.54 28.61
C VAL A 294 -15.02 14.95 29.32
N CYS A 295 -14.93 15.75 30.37
CA CYS A 295 -16.13 16.27 31.05
C CYS A 295 -17.02 17.07 30.08
N LYS A 296 -16.43 17.92 29.24
CA LYS A 296 -17.15 18.68 28.24
C LYS A 296 -17.83 17.76 27.22
N ASP A 297 -17.09 16.78 26.70
CA ASP A 297 -17.57 15.88 25.65
C ASP A 297 -18.69 14.94 26.16
N LEU A 298 -18.62 14.55 27.42
CA LEU A 298 -19.61 13.70 28.07
C LEU A 298 -20.78 14.46 28.70
N GLY A 299 -20.73 15.79 28.73
CA GLY A 299 -21.74 16.63 29.41
C GLY A 299 -21.73 16.49 30.94
N ILE A 300 -20.56 16.29 31.55
CA ILE A 300 -20.39 16.25 32.99
C ILE A 300 -20.26 17.69 33.50
N ALA A 301 -21.25 18.14 34.27
CA ALA A 301 -21.34 19.52 34.79
C ALA A 301 -20.62 19.73 36.10
N ALA A 302 -20.54 18.70 36.96
CA ALA A 302 -19.86 18.72 38.24
C ALA A 302 -19.26 17.36 38.56
N HIS A 303 -18.07 17.37 39.14
CA HIS A 303 -17.34 16.16 39.52
C HIS A 303 -16.33 16.45 40.60
N HIS A 304 -15.89 15.41 41.32
CA HIS A 304 -14.72 15.44 42.18
C HIS A 304 -13.82 14.23 41.91
N LEU A 305 -12.58 14.29 42.36
CA LEU A 305 -11.62 13.22 42.23
C LEU A 305 -11.63 12.34 43.48
N ASP A 306 -11.93 11.06 43.30
CA ASP A 306 -11.83 10.08 44.39
C ASP A 306 -10.38 9.62 44.60
N HIS A 307 -9.63 9.46 43.48
CA HIS A 307 -8.26 8.94 43.51
C HIS A 307 -7.48 9.35 42.26
N VAL A 308 -6.16 9.54 42.41
CA VAL A 308 -5.22 9.76 41.29
C VAL A 308 -4.10 8.74 41.43
N PHE A 309 -3.72 8.12 40.31
CA PHE A 309 -2.74 7.03 40.25
C PHE A 309 -1.99 7.03 38.95
N ARG A 310 -0.86 6.33 38.88
CA ARG A 310 -0.10 6.14 37.67
C ARG A 310 -0.69 5.01 36.83
N GLY A 311 -0.52 5.11 35.48
CA GLY A 311 -0.97 4.06 34.58
C GLY A 311 -0.35 2.69 34.87
N ALA A 312 0.90 2.63 35.31
CA ALA A 312 1.55 1.40 35.75
C ALA A 312 0.77 0.64 36.83
N GLU A 313 0.02 1.34 37.69
CA GLU A 313 -0.79 0.74 38.77
C GLU A 313 -2.07 0.07 38.24
N LEU A 314 -2.46 0.33 36.98
CA LEU A 314 -3.61 -0.31 36.33
C LEU A 314 -3.34 -1.76 35.88
N VAL A 315 -2.09 -2.20 35.91
CA VAL A 315 -1.73 -3.59 35.52
C VAL A 315 -2.47 -4.58 36.43
N GLY A 316 -3.13 -5.58 35.81
CA GLY A 316 -3.98 -6.52 36.52
C GLY A 316 -5.44 -6.08 36.69
N THR A 317 -5.80 -4.88 36.24
CA THR A 317 -7.19 -4.45 36.14
C THR A 317 -7.86 -5.14 34.94
N VAL A 318 -9.08 -5.61 35.14
CA VAL A 318 -9.88 -6.31 34.13
C VAL A 318 -11.26 -5.70 34.09
N CYS A 319 -11.68 -5.39 32.86
CA CYS A 319 -12.98 -4.82 32.55
C CYS A 319 -13.90 -5.86 31.90
N ALA A 320 -15.20 -5.60 31.95
CA ALA A 320 -16.17 -6.28 31.09
C ALA A 320 -16.21 -5.60 29.73
N HIS A 321 -16.33 -6.39 28.64
CA HIS A 321 -16.69 -5.82 27.35
C HIS A 321 -18.06 -5.10 27.44
N PRO A 322 -18.27 -3.93 26.82
CA PRO A 322 -19.52 -3.16 26.97
C PRO A 322 -20.76 -3.87 26.42
N LEU A 323 -20.58 -4.86 25.55
CA LEU A 323 -21.65 -5.72 25.02
C LEU A 323 -21.70 -7.11 25.71
N ARG A 324 -21.16 -7.26 26.92
CA ARG A 324 -21.24 -8.51 27.70
C ARG A 324 -22.70 -8.95 27.88
N GLY A 325 -22.98 -10.23 27.72
CA GLY A 325 -24.33 -10.80 27.68
C GLY A 325 -25.03 -10.72 26.33
N ARG A 326 -24.34 -10.17 25.31
CA ARG A 326 -24.83 -10.07 23.94
C ARG A 326 -23.91 -10.79 22.94
N GLY A 327 -23.15 -11.79 23.40
CA GLY A 327 -22.18 -12.56 22.62
C GLY A 327 -20.73 -12.10 22.76
N TYR A 328 -20.43 -11.14 23.63
CA TYR A 328 -19.09 -10.62 23.92
C TYR A 328 -18.74 -10.83 25.41
N ASP A 329 -18.70 -12.09 25.83
CA ASP A 329 -18.60 -12.47 27.25
C ASP A 329 -17.17 -12.61 27.78
N HIS A 330 -16.17 -12.27 26.95
CA HIS A 330 -14.76 -12.27 27.34
C HIS A 330 -14.40 -11.11 28.28
N ASP A 331 -13.37 -11.31 29.07
CA ASP A 331 -12.74 -10.28 29.89
C ASP A 331 -11.83 -9.38 29.04
N THR A 332 -11.80 -8.09 29.36
CA THR A 332 -10.99 -7.07 28.69
C THR A 332 -9.94 -6.54 29.66
N PRO A 333 -8.69 -7.03 29.67
CA PRO A 333 -7.63 -6.56 30.55
C PRO A 333 -7.17 -5.15 30.18
N ILE A 334 -6.66 -4.39 31.17
CA ILE A 334 -5.89 -3.18 30.92
C ILE A 334 -4.41 -3.57 30.84
N LEU A 335 -3.76 -3.23 29.72
CA LEU A 335 -2.37 -3.47 29.41
C LEU A 335 -1.61 -2.15 29.30
N LEU A 336 -0.28 -2.19 29.36
CA LEU A 336 0.55 -1.01 29.13
C LEU A 336 0.95 -0.92 27.66
N GLY A 337 0.86 0.27 27.07
CA GLY A 337 1.27 0.54 25.70
C GLY A 337 2.00 1.87 25.60
N ASP A 338 3.20 1.88 25.02
CA ASP A 338 4.04 3.07 24.88
C ASP A 338 3.48 4.07 23.85
N PHE A 339 2.60 3.61 22.96
CA PHE A 339 1.91 4.43 21.95
C PHE A 339 0.75 5.26 22.53
N VAL A 340 0.37 5.05 23.79
CA VAL A 340 -0.74 5.79 24.42
C VAL A 340 -0.34 7.23 24.68
N THR A 341 -1.06 8.16 24.05
CA THR A 341 -0.84 9.61 24.18
C THR A 341 -1.97 10.32 24.91
N ILE A 342 -1.73 11.59 25.24
CA ILE A 342 -2.70 12.49 25.88
C ILE A 342 -3.01 13.72 25.00
N GLU A 343 -2.91 13.56 23.70
CA GLU A 343 -3.22 14.63 22.73
C GLU A 343 -4.72 14.71 22.45
N ALA A 344 -5.41 13.56 22.49
CA ALA A 344 -6.85 13.45 22.26
C ALA A 344 -7.45 12.25 23.02
N GLY A 345 -8.77 12.19 23.08
CA GLY A 345 -9.51 11.05 23.65
C GLY A 345 -9.58 11.05 25.15
N THR A 346 -9.27 9.93 25.78
CA THR A 346 -9.42 9.69 27.23
C THR A 346 -8.12 9.26 27.91
N GLY A 347 -7.04 9.01 27.12
CA GLY A 347 -5.80 8.43 27.61
C GLY A 347 -5.88 6.91 27.84
N LEU A 348 -7.01 6.29 27.53
CA LEU A 348 -7.20 4.84 27.47
C LEU A 348 -7.59 4.47 26.04
N VAL A 349 -6.84 3.54 25.43
CA VAL A 349 -7.00 3.15 24.04
C VAL A 349 -7.62 1.77 23.95
N HIS A 350 -8.68 1.63 23.19
CA HIS A 350 -9.30 0.35 22.87
C HIS A 350 -8.38 -0.47 21.95
N ILE A 351 -8.16 -1.74 22.26
CA ILE A 351 -7.25 -2.64 21.53
C ILE A 351 -8.06 -3.71 20.80
N ALA A 352 -7.94 -3.70 19.48
CA ALA A 352 -8.49 -4.71 18.56
C ALA A 352 -7.36 -5.28 17.70
N PRO A 353 -6.72 -6.39 18.10
CA PRO A 353 -5.52 -6.93 17.43
C PRO A 353 -5.69 -7.26 15.94
N ASN A 354 -6.91 -7.36 15.46
CA ASN A 354 -7.23 -7.61 14.06
C ASN A 354 -7.34 -6.33 13.21
N ALA A 355 -7.28 -5.14 13.81
CA ALA A 355 -7.65 -3.88 13.15
C ALA A 355 -6.67 -2.72 13.38
N GLY A 356 -5.47 -2.98 13.88
CA GLY A 356 -4.42 -1.99 14.11
C GLY A 356 -3.05 -2.66 14.29
N GLU A 357 -1.98 -2.02 13.84
CA GLU A 357 -0.60 -2.56 13.96
C GLU A 357 -0.13 -2.55 15.42
N ASP A 358 -0.26 -1.42 16.11
CA ASP A 358 0.08 -1.30 17.55
C ASP A 358 -0.77 -2.25 18.39
N ASP A 359 -2.07 -2.37 18.06
CA ASP A 359 -3.00 -3.29 18.72
C ASP A 359 -2.58 -4.75 18.55
N PHE A 360 -2.12 -5.10 17.33
CA PHE A 360 -1.64 -6.45 17.02
C PHE A 360 -0.35 -6.77 17.76
N ASP A 361 0.62 -5.87 17.77
CA ASP A 361 1.91 -6.09 18.44
C ASP A 361 1.72 -6.23 19.96
N LEU A 362 0.93 -5.36 20.58
CA LEU A 362 0.56 -5.47 21.99
C LEU A 362 -0.22 -6.78 22.25
N GLY A 363 -1.14 -7.13 21.36
CA GLY A 363 -1.92 -8.36 21.44
C GLY A 363 -1.05 -9.61 21.36
N ARG A 364 -0.06 -9.64 20.48
CA ARG A 364 0.89 -10.74 20.34
C ARG A 364 1.77 -10.90 21.57
N GLU A 365 2.27 -9.79 22.13
CA GLU A 365 3.09 -9.79 23.35
C GLU A 365 2.33 -10.41 24.53
N HIS A 366 1.04 -10.14 24.63
CA HIS A 366 0.19 -10.61 25.71
C HIS A 366 -0.67 -11.84 25.38
N GLY A 367 -0.47 -12.46 24.22
CA GLY A 367 -1.20 -13.68 23.80
C GLY A 367 -2.70 -13.47 23.59
N LEU A 368 -3.12 -12.26 23.19
CA LEU A 368 -4.52 -11.97 22.87
C LEU A 368 -4.95 -12.64 21.57
N GLU A 369 -6.21 -12.97 21.46
CA GLU A 369 -6.81 -13.50 20.24
C GLU A 369 -6.85 -12.45 19.14
N VAL A 370 -6.40 -12.83 17.94
CA VAL A 370 -6.58 -12.03 16.71
C VAL A 370 -7.83 -12.55 16.00
N ALA A 371 -8.98 -11.98 16.35
CA ALA A 371 -10.26 -12.43 15.83
C ALA A 371 -10.49 -11.96 14.40
N ASP A 372 -10.76 -12.88 13.45
CA ASP A 372 -11.13 -12.54 12.07
C ASP A 372 -12.59 -12.08 12.01
N THR A 373 -12.84 -10.81 12.35
CA THR A 373 -14.20 -10.25 12.42
C THR A 373 -14.73 -9.76 11.08
N VAL A 374 -13.88 -9.43 10.12
CA VAL A 374 -14.26 -8.75 8.86
C VAL A 374 -13.76 -9.52 7.66
N GLY A 375 -14.64 -9.86 6.73
CA GLY A 375 -14.33 -10.52 5.47
C GLY A 375 -13.60 -9.60 4.48
N GLY A 376 -13.13 -10.18 3.37
CA GLY A 376 -12.40 -9.45 2.33
C GLY A 376 -13.23 -8.36 1.64
N ASP A 377 -14.54 -8.50 1.61
CA ASP A 377 -15.50 -7.53 1.07
C ASP A 377 -15.86 -6.40 2.07
N GLY A 378 -15.25 -6.41 3.27
CA GLY A 378 -15.52 -5.44 4.31
C GLY A 378 -16.81 -5.68 5.10
N THR A 379 -17.45 -6.85 4.97
CA THR A 379 -18.59 -7.21 5.80
C THR A 379 -18.17 -8.01 7.03
N PHE A 380 -18.87 -7.85 8.14
CA PHE A 380 -18.66 -8.69 9.29
C PHE A 380 -18.99 -10.15 8.99
N ASN A 381 -18.09 -11.05 9.39
CA ASN A 381 -18.25 -12.48 9.22
C ASN A 381 -19.51 -13.01 9.93
N ALA A 382 -20.07 -14.13 9.43
CA ALA A 382 -21.35 -14.69 9.90
C ALA A 382 -21.38 -15.05 11.40
N TRP A 383 -20.22 -15.28 12.01
CA TRP A 383 -20.09 -15.64 13.41
C TRP A 383 -20.04 -14.43 14.37
N VAL A 384 -19.89 -13.17 13.84
CA VAL A 384 -19.79 -11.95 14.66
C VAL A 384 -21.15 -11.60 15.23
N PRO A 385 -21.34 -11.65 16.56
CA PRO A 385 -22.63 -11.39 17.16
C PRO A 385 -23.14 -9.97 16.85
N LEU A 386 -24.43 -9.81 16.67
CA LEU A 386 -25.18 -8.56 16.40
C LEU A 386 -24.88 -7.90 15.05
N PHE A 387 -23.70 -8.11 14.46
CA PHE A 387 -23.24 -7.32 13.32
C PHE A 387 -22.98 -8.15 12.05
N ALA A 388 -23.21 -9.48 12.08
CA ALA A 388 -23.01 -10.36 10.93
C ALA A 388 -23.62 -9.80 9.64
N GLY A 389 -22.84 -9.75 8.55
CA GLY A 389 -23.28 -9.23 7.25
C GLY A 389 -23.38 -7.70 7.13
N VAL A 390 -23.12 -6.95 8.19
CA VAL A 390 -23.06 -5.47 8.12
C VAL A 390 -21.70 -5.06 7.57
N HIS A 391 -21.70 -4.20 6.55
CA HIS A 391 -20.47 -3.64 5.98
C HIS A 391 -19.86 -2.58 6.91
N VAL A 392 -18.53 -2.57 7.10
CA VAL A 392 -17.82 -1.70 8.03
C VAL A 392 -18.10 -0.21 7.83
N TYR A 393 -18.26 0.25 6.59
CA TYR A 393 -18.61 1.64 6.28
C TYR A 393 -20.02 2.06 6.76
N LYS A 394 -20.87 1.08 7.07
CA LYS A 394 -22.23 1.29 7.59
C LYS A 394 -22.39 0.86 9.04
N ALA A 395 -21.30 0.40 9.67
CA ALA A 395 -21.37 -0.23 10.99
C ALA A 395 -21.48 0.78 12.15
N ALA A 396 -21.14 2.06 11.94
CA ALA A 396 -21.13 3.06 13.01
C ALA A 396 -22.49 3.17 13.73
N ASP A 397 -23.60 3.25 12.97
CA ASP A 397 -24.95 3.37 13.56
C ASP A 397 -25.39 2.11 14.30
N PRO A 398 -25.31 0.89 13.71
CA PRO A 398 -25.63 -0.34 14.44
C PRO A 398 -24.80 -0.54 15.71
N VAL A 399 -23.50 -0.26 15.67
CA VAL A 399 -22.62 -0.38 16.84
C VAL A 399 -23.00 0.63 17.92
N CYS A 400 -23.23 1.89 17.57
CA CYS A 400 -23.69 2.91 18.50
C CYS A 400 -25.03 2.53 19.15
N THR A 401 -25.97 2.00 18.38
CA THR A 401 -27.28 1.56 18.90
C THR A 401 -27.11 0.40 19.89
N ALA A 402 -26.33 -0.62 19.54
CA ALA A 402 -26.09 -1.76 20.43
C ALA A 402 -25.41 -1.35 21.74
N LEU A 403 -24.44 -0.42 21.66
CA LEU A 403 -23.74 0.13 22.83
C LEU A 403 -24.66 0.99 23.70
N ASP A 404 -25.55 1.79 23.08
CA ASP A 404 -26.51 2.64 23.82
C ASP A 404 -27.53 1.77 24.57
N GLU A 405 -28.10 0.75 23.90
CA GLU A 405 -29.01 -0.23 24.51
C GLU A 405 -28.38 -1.03 25.65
N ALA A 406 -27.07 -1.33 25.53
CA ALA A 406 -26.30 -2.00 26.59
C ALA A 406 -25.87 -1.03 27.71
N GLY A 407 -26.12 0.28 27.56
CA GLY A 407 -25.65 1.31 28.49
C GLY A 407 -24.15 1.57 28.44
N GLY A 408 -23.44 1.09 27.41
CA GLY A 408 -22.01 1.28 27.21
C GLY A 408 -21.62 2.60 26.55
N LEU A 409 -22.51 3.20 25.74
CA LEU A 409 -22.24 4.44 25.03
C LEU A 409 -22.35 5.65 25.96
N LEU A 410 -21.31 6.48 26.06
CA LEU A 410 -21.30 7.73 26.84
C LEU A 410 -21.56 8.96 25.97
N ALA A 411 -20.93 9.02 24.79
CA ALA A 411 -21.14 10.10 23.86
C ALA A 411 -20.85 9.65 22.42
N ARG A 412 -21.38 10.41 21.47
CA ARG A 412 -21.13 10.25 20.04
C ARG A 412 -20.79 11.61 19.43
N GLY A 413 -19.79 11.66 18.57
CA GLY A 413 -19.34 12.86 17.88
C GLY A 413 -18.92 12.59 16.45
N LYS A 414 -18.29 13.59 15.84
CA LYS A 414 -17.67 13.50 14.50
C LYS A 414 -16.31 14.17 14.55
N LEU A 415 -15.36 13.61 13.80
CA LEU A 415 -14.02 14.15 13.64
C LEU A 415 -13.66 14.17 12.16
N VAL A 416 -13.19 15.30 11.66
CA VAL A 416 -12.55 15.41 10.35
C VAL A 416 -11.05 15.25 10.55
N HIS A 417 -10.47 14.26 9.90
CA HIS A 417 -9.05 13.97 10.00
C HIS A 417 -8.51 13.36 8.71
N SER A 418 -7.20 13.37 8.54
CA SER A 418 -6.51 12.68 7.46
C SER A 418 -6.70 11.18 7.59
N TYR A 419 -7.21 10.51 6.55
CA TYR A 419 -7.55 9.09 6.57
C TYR A 419 -7.03 8.38 5.31
N PRO A 420 -6.52 7.14 5.40
CA PRO A 420 -5.99 6.42 4.26
C PRO A 420 -7.09 6.00 3.28
N HIS A 421 -6.85 6.25 2.01
CA HIS A 421 -7.73 5.87 0.88
C HIS A 421 -6.91 5.13 -0.16
N SER A 422 -7.54 4.21 -0.89
CA SER A 422 -6.92 3.61 -2.05
C SER A 422 -6.64 4.66 -3.13
N TRP A 423 -5.43 4.65 -3.66
CA TRP A 423 -5.04 5.53 -4.76
C TRP A 423 -5.87 5.32 -6.02
N ARG A 424 -6.48 4.15 -6.18
CA ARG A 424 -7.23 3.74 -7.37
C ARG A 424 -8.73 3.98 -7.23
N SER A 425 -9.39 3.30 -6.30
CA SER A 425 -10.83 3.43 -6.09
C SER A 425 -11.23 4.72 -5.34
N LYS A 426 -10.25 5.39 -4.71
CA LYS A 426 -10.46 6.53 -3.80
C LYS A 426 -11.35 6.20 -2.60
N ALA A 427 -11.62 4.91 -2.36
CA ALA A 427 -12.40 4.46 -1.21
C ALA A 427 -11.53 4.43 0.07
N PRO A 428 -12.12 4.67 1.25
CA PRO A 428 -11.42 4.54 2.52
C PRO A 428 -10.87 3.12 2.71
N LEU A 429 -9.69 3.01 3.31
CA LEU A 429 -9.08 1.73 3.66
C LEU A 429 -9.43 1.34 5.09
N ILE A 430 -9.24 0.08 5.40
CA ILE A 430 -9.30 -0.46 6.76
C ILE A 430 -8.02 -1.22 7.09
N PHE A 431 -7.68 -1.36 8.36
CA PHE A 431 -6.75 -2.40 8.79
C PHE A 431 -7.52 -3.70 8.98
N ARG A 432 -6.99 -4.79 8.40
CA ARG A 432 -7.59 -6.12 8.50
C ARG A 432 -6.48 -7.16 8.67
N ALA A 433 -6.53 -7.92 9.76
CA ALA A 433 -5.65 -9.07 9.92
C ALA A 433 -6.05 -10.18 8.94
N THR A 434 -5.12 -10.57 8.11
CA THR A 434 -5.28 -11.63 7.12
C THR A 434 -3.94 -12.30 6.87
N PRO A 435 -3.89 -13.62 6.56
CA PRO A 435 -2.65 -14.25 6.14
C PRO A 435 -2.11 -13.58 4.89
N GLN A 436 -0.87 -13.09 4.96
CA GLN A 436 -0.18 -12.42 3.86
C GLN A 436 1.25 -12.94 3.74
N TRP A 437 1.90 -12.63 2.61
CA TRP A 437 3.29 -12.95 2.35
C TRP A 437 4.17 -11.71 2.52
N PHE A 438 5.23 -11.89 3.31
CA PHE A 438 6.14 -10.80 3.64
C PHE A 438 7.58 -11.17 3.31
N ILE A 439 8.33 -10.19 2.82
CA ILE A 439 9.79 -10.24 2.79
C ILE A 439 10.29 -9.56 4.06
N ARG A 440 11.03 -10.30 4.89
CA ARG A 440 11.62 -9.78 6.13
C ARG A 440 12.74 -8.81 5.82
N MET A 441 12.66 -7.59 6.37
CA MET A 441 13.72 -6.59 6.25
C MET A 441 14.91 -6.89 7.19
N ASP A 442 14.62 -7.37 8.40
CA ASP A 442 15.60 -7.63 9.46
C ASP A 442 15.76 -9.14 9.75
N GLY A 443 15.53 -9.98 8.74
CA GLY A 443 15.69 -11.42 8.80
C GLY A 443 17.14 -11.89 8.65
N PRO A 444 17.35 -13.23 8.50
CA PRO A 444 18.69 -13.83 8.35
C PRO A 444 19.52 -13.25 7.20
N GLU A 445 18.84 -12.72 6.19
CA GLU A 445 19.47 -12.15 4.99
C GLU A 445 19.94 -10.71 5.15
N HIS A 446 19.64 -10.04 6.26
CA HIS A 446 20.08 -8.67 6.55
C HIS A 446 19.78 -7.68 5.42
N ILE A 447 18.57 -7.74 4.85
CA ILE A 447 18.20 -6.97 3.65
C ILE A 447 18.31 -5.46 3.92
N ARG A 448 17.84 -4.98 5.08
CA ARG A 448 17.94 -3.56 5.46
C ARG A 448 19.40 -3.10 5.52
N GLU A 449 20.27 -3.85 6.18
CA GLU A 449 21.70 -3.51 6.30
C GLU A 449 22.36 -3.47 4.93
N LYS A 450 22.11 -4.47 4.07
CA LYS A 450 22.63 -4.53 2.70
C LYS A 450 22.13 -3.35 1.86
N ALA A 451 20.84 -3.00 1.95
CA ALA A 451 20.27 -1.88 1.23
C ALA A 451 20.86 -0.54 1.71
N MET A 452 21.01 -0.34 3.03
CA MET A 452 21.63 0.86 3.58
C MET A 452 23.10 0.99 3.13
N ALA A 453 23.86 -0.10 3.15
CA ALA A 453 25.25 -0.11 2.66
C ALA A 453 25.33 0.22 1.16
N ALA A 454 24.40 -0.29 0.35
CA ALA A 454 24.32 0.03 -1.08
C ALA A 454 23.98 1.52 -1.32
N ILE A 455 23.05 2.08 -0.52
CA ILE A 455 22.72 3.52 -0.56
C ILE A 455 23.96 4.36 -0.24
N ASP A 456 24.73 3.98 0.78
CA ASP A 456 25.95 4.69 1.17
C ASP A 456 27.06 4.62 0.11
N ALA A 457 27.16 3.52 -0.61
CA ALA A 457 28.10 3.34 -1.72
C ALA A 457 27.66 4.03 -3.02
N THR A 458 26.39 4.45 -3.14
CA THR A 458 25.84 5.03 -4.35
C THR A 458 26.08 6.55 -4.40
N VAL A 459 26.48 7.04 -5.57
CA VAL A 459 26.57 8.48 -5.86
C VAL A 459 25.19 8.98 -6.29
N PHE A 460 24.63 9.90 -5.52
CA PHE A 460 23.34 10.52 -5.83
C PHE A 460 23.51 11.85 -6.54
N VAL A 461 22.70 12.08 -7.59
CA VAL A 461 22.62 13.36 -8.30
C VAL A 461 21.13 13.70 -8.47
N PRO A 462 20.59 14.64 -7.70
CA PRO A 462 21.21 15.45 -6.62
C PRO A 462 21.39 14.67 -5.31
N ASP A 463 22.31 15.12 -4.47
CA ASP A 463 22.74 14.47 -3.22
C ASP A 463 21.59 14.19 -2.22
N HIS A 464 20.57 15.05 -2.17
CA HIS A 464 19.44 14.88 -1.24
C HIS A 464 18.62 13.61 -1.49
N GLY A 465 18.75 12.98 -2.65
CA GLY A 465 18.16 11.67 -2.94
C GLY A 465 18.61 10.59 -1.96
N ARG A 466 19.88 10.65 -1.47
CA ARG A 466 20.40 9.75 -0.44
C ARG A 466 19.60 9.81 0.85
N ASN A 467 19.36 11.02 1.37
CA ASN A 467 18.65 11.21 2.63
C ASN A 467 17.20 10.69 2.54
N ARG A 468 16.54 10.95 1.41
CA ARG A 468 15.17 10.48 1.18
C ARG A 468 15.11 8.94 1.14
N LEU A 469 15.94 8.31 0.32
CA LEU A 469 15.92 6.85 0.17
C LEU A 469 16.38 6.15 1.45
N GLY A 470 17.44 6.66 2.09
CA GLY A 470 17.92 6.16 3.38
C GLY A 470 16.86 6.23 4.48
N GLY A 471 16.16 7.37 4.61
CA GLY A 471 15.06 7.51 5.56
C GLY A 471 13.92 6.52 5.31
N MET A 472 13.56 6.29 4.05
CA MET A 472 12.51 5.32 3.70
C MET A 472 12.92 3.88 4.04
N ILE A 473 14.16 3.48 3.77
CA ILE A 473 14.63 2.10 4.03
C ILE A 473 14.87 1.86 5.52
N SER A 474 15.41 2.84 6.25
CA SER A 474 15.72 2.68 7.68
C SER A 474 14.47 2.42 8.53
N ALA A 475 13.35 3.01 8.19
CA ALA A 475 12.08 2.88 8.93
C ALA A 475 11.10 1.87 8.30
N ARG A 476 11.45 1.26 7.15
CA ARG A 476 10.51 0.40 6.41
C ARG A 476 10.18 -0.87 7.19
N PRO A 477 8.90 -1.22 7.42
CA PRO A 477 8.51 -2.51 7.97
C PRO A 477 8.81 -3.66 7.01
N ASP A 478 8.58 -4.91 7.43
CA ASP A 478 8.58 -6.06 6.52
C ASP A 478 7.66 -5.80 5.32
N TRP A 479 8.11 -6.13 4.12
CA TRP A 479 7.38 -5.81 2.90
C TRP A 479 6.28 -6.83 2.62
N CYS A 480 5.02 -6.42 2.73
CA CYS A 480 3.87 -7.22 2.30
C CYS A 480 3.82 -7.27 0.77
N ILE A 481 4.17 -8.43 0.19
CA ILE A 481 4.26 -8.61 -1.27
C ILE A 481 3.05 -9.28 -1.90
N SER A 482 2.13 -9.85 -1.12
CA SER A 482 0.97 -10.56 -1.66
C SER A 482 -0.19 -9.62 -2.00
N ARG A 483 -0.84 -9.91 -3.14
CA ARG A 483 -2.06 -9.23 -3.59
C ARG A 483 -3.09 -10.29 -3.98
N GLN A 484 -4.32 -10.14 -3.51
CA GLN A 484 -5.45 -11.03 -3.78
C GLN A 484 -6.10 -10.65 -5.11
N ARG A 485 -5.31 -10.69 -6.18
CA ARG A 485 -5.69 -10.30 -7.53
C ARG A 485 -5.31 -11.40 -8.52
N ALA A 486 -5.84 -11.31 -9.75
CA ALA A 486 -5.63 -12.35 -10.77
C ALA A 486 -4.54 -11.99 -11.78
N TRP A 487 -4.29 -10.69 -12.04
CA TRP A 487 -3.36 -10.24 -13.09
C TRP A 487 -2.00 -9.83 -12.54
N GLY A 488 -1.04 -10.75 -12.58
CA GLY A 488 0.34 -10.61 -12.11
C GLY A 488 1.07 -11.93 -12.11
N VAL A 489 2.34 -11.91 -11.73
CA VAL A 489 3.10 -13.12 -11.46
C VAL A 489 2.62 -13.70 -10.13
N PRO A 490 2.18 -14.96 -10.06
CA PRO A 490 1.76 -15.56 -8.79
C PRO A 490 2.97 -15.73 -7.86
N ILE A 491 2.72 -15.67 -6.56
CA ILE A 491 3.68 -16.17 -5.56
C ILE A 491 3.58 -17.68 -5.61
N ALA A 492 4.34 -18.31 -6.53
CA ALA A 492 4.15 -19.71 -6.88
C ALA A 492 4.77 -20.65 -5.83
N VAL A 493 4.16 -20.72 -4.66
CA VAL A 493 4.59 -21.54 -3.53
C VAL A 493 3.50 -22.50 -3.08
N PHE A 494 3.92 -23.58 -2.39
CA PHE A 494 3.06 -24.56 -1.77
C PHE A 494 3.17 -24.49 -0.25
N VAL A 495 2.05 -24.69 0.44
CA VAL A 495 1.96 -24.74 1.91
C VAL A 495 1.36 -26.07 2.34
N ASP A 496 2.01 -26.77 3.26
CA ASP A 496 1.48 -28.00 3.85
C ASP A 496 0.20 -27.70 4.64
N LYS A 497 -0.93 -28.31 4.26
CA LYS A 497 -2.25 -28.03 4.85
C LYS A 497 -2.34 -28.43 6.32
N ARG A 498 -1.55 -29.42 6.73
CA ARG A 498 -1.59 -29.96 8.09
C ARG A 498 -0.73 -29.15 9.05
N THR A 499 0.45 -28.69 8.61
CA THR A 499 1.42 -27.99 9.46
C THR A 499 1.38 -26.47 9.28
N GLY A 500 0.89 -25.99 8.13
CA GLY A 500 0.98 -24.59 7.73
C GLY A 500 2.40 -24.19 7.29
N GLU A 501 3.32 -25.14 7.17
CA GLU A 501 4.70 -24.87 6.77
C GLU A 501 4.81 -24.64 5.26
N VAL A 502 5.63 -23.68 4.90
CA VAL A 502 5.92 -23.33 3.51
C VAL A 502 6.92 -24.33 2.94
N LEU A 503 6.63 -24.94 1.80
CA LEU A 503 7.52 -25.87 1.12
C LEU A 503 8.72 -25.12 0.50
N ARG A 504 9.92 -25.39 1.02
CA ARG A 504 11.18 -24.82 0.53
C ARG A 504 11.98 -25.91 -0.17
N ASP A 505 11.73 -26.09 -1.46
CA ASP A 505 12.36 -27.13 -2.27
C ASP A 505 12.90 -26.55 -3.58
N PRO A 506 14.22 -26.56 -3.79
CA PRO A 506 14.84 -26.01 -5.01
C PRO A 506 14.34 -26.69 -6.30
N ASP A 507 14.03 -27.98 -6.27
CA ASP A 507 13.56 -28.70 -7.45
C ASP A 507 12.13 -28.30 -7.82
N VAL A 508 11.29 -28.02 -6.82
CA VAL A 508 9.94 -27.46 -7.06
C VAL A 508 10.05 -26.08 -7.68
N VAL A 509 10.86 -25.19 -7.12
CA VAL A 509 11.09 -23.85 -7.66
C VAL A 509 11.58 -23.93 -9.11
N GLN A 510 12.56 -24.80 -9.39
CA GLN A 510 13.11 -24.96 -10.74
C GLN A 510 12.05 -25.44 -11.75
N ARG A 511 11.16 -26.38 -11.36
CA ARG A 511 10.07 -26.85 -12.23
C ARG A 511 9.07 -25.74 -12.54
N ILE A 512 8.78 -24.87 -11.56
CA ILE A 512 7.89 -23.73 -11.76
C ILE A 512 8.52 -22.71 -12.72
N VAL A 513 9.78 -22.31 -12.49
CA VAL A 513 10.51 -21.39 -13.35
C VAL A 513 10.58 -21.89 -14.79
N THR A 514 10.90 -23.18 -14.98
CA THR A 514 10.95 -23.80 -16.32
C THR A 514 9.59 -23.80 -17.02
N ALA A 515 8.51 -23.99 -16.27
CA ALA A 515 7.17 -23.88 -16.85
C ALA A 515 6.86 -22.44 -17.27
N PHE A 516 7.25 -21.45 -16.46
CA PHE A 516 7.04 -20.03 -16.78
C PHE A 516 7.89 -19.59 -17.99
N GLU A 517 9.11 -20.09 -18.15
CA GLU A 517 9.94 -19.81 -19.35
C GLU A 517 9.24 -20.25 -20.65
N THR A 518 8.55 -21.36 -20.62
CA THR A 518 7.94 -21.96 -21.81
C THR A 518 6.50 -21.50 -22.06
N GLU A 519 5.71 -21.35 -21.02
CA GLU A 519 4.26 -21.13 -21.09
C GLU A 519 3.82 -19.79 -20.48
N GLY A 520 4.68 -19.13 -19.68
CA GLY A 520 4.36 -17.94 -18.91
C GLY A 520 3.73 -18.29 -17.56
N ALA A 521 3.44 -17.26 -16.76
CA ALA A 521 2.84 -17.39 -15.43
C ALA A 521 1.44 -18.06 -15.44
N ASP A 522 0.77 -18.08 -16.59
CA ASP A 522 -0.50 -18.77 -16.77
C ASP A 522 -0.40 -20.28 -16.54
N ALA A 523 0.82 -20.87 -16.66
CA ALA A 523 1.08 -22.27 -16.32
C ALA A 523 0.70 -22.62 -14.87
N TRP A 524 0.80 -21.66 -13.94
CA TRP A 524 0.41 -21.88 -12.55
C TRP A 524 -1.07 -22.15 -12.37
N TYR A 525 -1.90 -21.51 -13.17
CA TYR A 525 -3.36 -21.61 -13.13
C TYR A 525 -3.91 -22.75 -14.02
N SER A 526 -3.18 -23.13 -15.05
CA SER A 526 -3.63 -24.13 -16.05
C SER A 526 -3.17 -25.55 -15.74
N SER A 527 -2.16 -25.70 -14.87
CA SER A 527 -1.55 -27.01 -14.58
C SER A 527 -2.02 -27.58 -13.24
N PRO A 528 -2.10 -28.92 -13.10
CA PRO A 528 -2.34 -29.53 -11.80
C PRO A 528 -1.11 -29.36 -10.89
N PRO A 529 -1.28 -29.26 -9.56
CA PRO A 529 -0.18 -29.12 -8.59
C PRO A 529 0.89 -30.21 -8.69
N SER A 530 0.50 -31.43 -9.07
CA SER A 530 1.41 -32.57 -9.27
C SER A 530 2.53 -32.32 -10.30
N ARG A 531 2.28 -31.44 -11.31
CA ARG A 531 3.30 -31.04 -12.27
C ARG A 531 4.52 -30.42 -11.60
N PHE A 532 4.29 -29.61 -10.56
CA PHE A 532 5.33 -28.87 -9.86
C PHE A 532 5.87 -29.62 -8.65
N LEU A 533 4.99 -30.30 -7.88
CA LEU A 533 5.36 -31.05 -6.70
C LEU A 533 6.18 -32.33 -7.02
N GLY A 534 6.02 -32.88 -8.24
CA GLY A 534 6.66 -34.13 -8.63
C GLY A 534 5.92 -35.33 -8.08
N ASN A 535 6.52 -36.53 -8.30
CA ASN A 535 5.88 -37.82 -7.94
C ASN A 535 6.07 -38.23 -6.47
N GLU A 536 6.86 -37.48 -5.72
CA GLU A 536 7.24 -37.83 -4.34
C GLU A 536 6.29 -37.22 -3.29
N ARG A 537 5.39 -36.33 -3.72
CA ARG A 537 4.47 -35.60 -2.85
C ARG A 537 3.02 -35.80 -3.31
N ASP A 538 2.12 -35.98 -2.35
CA ASP A 538 0.69 -35.99 -2.62
C ASP A 538 0.21 -34.54 -2.78
N PRO A 539 -0.34 -34.14 -3.95
CA PRO A 539 -0.86 -32.81 -4.16
C PRO A 539 -1.99 -32.41 -3.20
N ASP A 540 -2.72 -33.38 -2.68
CA ASP A 540 -3.83 -33.14 -1.76
C ASP A 540 -3.37 -32.68 -0.38
N ASP A 541 -2.10 -32.93 -0.01
CA ASP A 541 -1.50 -32.46 1.24
C ASP A 541 -1.12 -30.97 1.19
N PHE A 542 -1.07 -30.35 0.01
CA PHE A 542 -0.57 -28.99 -0.17
C PHE A 542 -1.64 -28.01 -0.66
N GLU A 543 -1.61 -26.80 -0.11
CA GLU A 543 -2.30 -25.61 -0.61
C GLU A 543 -1.42 -24.95 -1.68
N GLN A 544 -1.95 -24.79 -2.88
CA GLN A 544 -1.32 -23.97 -3.93
C GLN A 544 -1.71 -22.49 -3.69
N VAL A 545 -0.73 -21.61 -3.51
CA VAL A 545 -0.98 -20.20 -3.26
C VAL A 545 -1.37 -19.50 -4.58
N MET A 546 -2.45 -18.72 -4.53
CA MET A 546 -3.01 -18.06 -5.72
C MET A 546 -2.82 -16.55 -5.69
N ASP A 547 -2.27 -15.98 -4.62
CA ASP A 547 -1.93 -14.57 -4.54
C ASP A 547 -0.86 -14.22 -5.58
N ILE A 548 -0.95 -13.03 -6.16
CA ILE A 548 0.10 -12.50 -7.04
C ILE A 548 1.07 -11.63 -6.24
N VAL A 549 2.26 -11.45 -6.78
CA VAL A 549 3.27 -10.58 -6.18
C VAL A 549 2.95 -9.11 -6.43
N ASP A 550 3.37 -8.24 -5.53
CA ASP A 550 3.33 -6.79 -5.69
C ASP A 550 4.07 -6.35 -6.96
N VAL A 551 3.46 -5.52 -7.79
CA VAL A 551 4.05 -5.00 -9.03
C VAL A 551 5.40 -4.30 -8.80
N TRP A 552 5.61 -3.71 -7.61
CA TRP A 552 6.92 -3.15 -7.24
C TRP A 552 8.03 -4.19 -7.11
N PHE A 553 7.68 -5.43 -6.74
CA PHE A 553 8.64 -6.55 -6.76
C PHE A 553 9.00 -6.91 -8.20
N GLU A 554 8.03 -6.96 -9.10
CA GLU A 554 8.27 -7.23 -10.53
C GLU A 554 9.18 -6.17 -11.15
N SER A 555 8.88 -4.89 -10.90
CA SER A 555 9.70 -3.75 -11.33
C SER A 555 11.12 -3.81 -10.71
N GLY A 556 11.23 -4.18 -9.44
CA GLY A 556 12.50 -4.38 -8.75
C GLY A 556 13.33 -5.52 -9.33
N SER A 557 12.69 -6.55 -9.90
CA SER A 557 13.35 -7.72 -10.49
C SER A 557 13.87 -7.48 -11.92
N THR A 558 13.67 -6.29 -12.50
CA THR A 558 14.10 -5.98 -13.87
C THR A 558 15.60 -6.15 -14.11
N HIS A 559 16.44 -6.00 -13.07
CA HIS A 559 17.86 -6.28 -13.18
C HIS A 559 18.14 -7.72 -13.66
N ALA A 560 17.37 -8.70 -13.19
CA ALA A 560 17.58 -10.11 -13.51
C ALA A 560 17.36 -10.40 -15.01
N PHE A 561 16.28 -9.92 -15.61
CA PHE A 561 15.98 -10.23 -17.00
C PHE A 561 16.44 -9.15 -18.01
N VAL A 562 16.73 -7.91 -17.56
CA VAL A 562 17.23 -6.86 -18.44
C VAL A 562 18.75 -6.78 -18.44
N LEU A 563 19.40 -6.85 -17.28
CA LEU A 563 20.85 -6.72 -17.16
C LEU A 563 21.55 -8.08 -17.19
N GLU A 564 21.28 -8.93 -16.19
CA GLU A 564 21.91 -10.25 -16.08
C GLU A 564 21.52 -11.17 -17.25
N GLY A 565 20.23 -11.30 -17.54
CA GLY A 565 19.71 -12.16 -18.61
C GLY A 565 20.14 -11.74 -20.02
N ARG A 566 20.60 -10.48 -20.21
CA ARG A 566 21.17 -9.98 -21.47
C ARG A 566 22.69 -9.83 -21.43
N HIS A 567 23.33 -10.32 -20.37
CA HIS A 567 24.79 -10.24 -20.17
C HIS A 567 25.33 -8.79 -20.22
N LEU A 568 24.52 -7.83 -19.78
CA LEU A 568 24.93 -6.44 -19.65
C LEU A 568 25.70 -6.25 -18.33
N PRO A 569 26.61 -5.25 -18.21
CA PRO A 569 27.27 -4.95 -16.95
C PRO A 569 26.26 -4.70 -15.84
N TRP A 570 26.46 -5.40 -14.73
CA TRP A 570 25.67 -5.31 -13.52
C TRP A 570 26.62 -5.24 -12.34
N PRO A 571 26.44 -4.29 -11.35
CA PRO A 571 27.32 -4.14 -10.21
C PRO A 571 27.27 -5.30 -9.23
#